data_1255488390e01142c5fea69ed01439bc
#
_entry.id   1255488390e01142c5fea69ed01439bc
#
_cell.length_a   1.000
_cell.length_b   1.000
_cell.length_c   1.000
_cell.angle_alpha   90.00
_cell.angle_beta   90.00
_cell.angle_gamma   90.00
#
_symmetry.space_group_name_H-M   'P 1'
#
loop_
_entity.id
_entity.type
_entity.pdbx_description
1 polymer ?
#
loop_
_entity_poly.entity_id
_entity_poly.type
_entity_poly.pdbx_seq_one_letter_code
_entity_poly.pdbx_strand_id
1 'polypeptide(L)'
;MKQESKESFNVTNNIDLQTVVFTTLLIEKSPQANPLGAACVASAVKNHKATKDLCQAKLLVFNKEDKSFINNSQTDDKAASYIAQEILKEKPAICGFSIFVWNKSILEKAAKILKENGIICIAGGPEVTAHPEVFTDFDYTICGQGEAKVPKLIWSILSKNQTPPPPSSKSAQTLDSDFPQTLDSFPSPYLDGTINPAEYEGALWELARGCPFKCSYCYESKGEQKVSMFPASRIEQELDLFAKLKVPQVFVLDPTYNANKQRALELLKLIAKKTPNTFYYFEARAEFIDKELAKAFTKIPCSLQIGLQSSNEETLKLVHRPFNRKQFIKNINILNQTGVTFGFDVIYGRPKESINGFKESINFAISLYPNNLELFCLSVLPGTDLYDRASELNLKFQSEPPYNIIETSHFSKEDVKKAAKIAEACNIFYNQGRAVPWFNTICQCLKIKPAQFFILFAQFLEQEKINIDCNSASHKEIEKLQKDFVKKIFTEKKLQKQLAVAIDLISLHGAMSRKTATGKSEEVYLSYPAEFLTSEYAFNLDFFLFFVIMKKNKIKI
;
A
#
# COMPACT_ATOMS: atom_id res chain seq x y z
N MET A 1 43.60 67.57 15.54
CA MET A 1 43.02 66.55 14.65
C MET A 1 43.06 65.23 15.38
N LYS A 2 41.94 64.81 15.96
CA LYS A 2 41.79 63.51 16.64
C LYS A 2 41.00 62.60 15.70
N GLN A 3 41.61 61.51 15.30
CA GLN A 3 40.97 60.44 14.53
C GLN A 3 40.15 59.60 15.50
N GLU A 4 38.83 59.61 15.36
CA GLU A 4 37.95 58.68 16.05
C GLU A 4 37.86 57.37 15.20
N SER A 5 38.37 56.32 15.77
CA SER A 5 38.21 54.96 15.27
C SER A 5 36.77 54.49 15.52
N LYS A 6 36.00 54.28 14.45
CA LYS A 6 34.72 53.54 14.53
C LYS A 6 35.00 52.07 14.62
N GLU A 7 34.95 51.50 15.81
CA GLU A 7 34.80 50.05 15.98
C GLU A 7 33.35 49.65 15.64
N SER A 8 33.19 48.96 14.53
CA SER A 8 31.93 48.32 14.17
C SER A 8 31.82 47.01 14.95
N PHE A 9 31.02 47.00 16.03
CA PHE A 9 30.60 45.76 16.71
C PHE A 9 29.71 44.98 15.75
N ASN A 10 30.27 43.97 15.09
CA ASN A 10 29.51 42.89 14.48
C ASN A 10 29.03 41.95 15.61
N VAL A 11 27.86 42.24 16.16
CA VAL A 11 27.14 41.28 17.00
C VAL A 11 26.49 40.27 16.04
N THR A 12 27.20 39.20 15.73
CA THR A 12 26.57 37.98 15.18
C THR A 12 25.78 37.37 16.35
N ASN A 13 24.50 37.69 16.43
CA ASN A 13 23.58 36.95 17.27
C ASN A 13 23.54 35.50 16.72
N ASN A 14 24.31 34.60 17.32
CA ASN A 14 24.10 33.17 17.20
C ASN A 14 22.73 32.88 17.85
N ILE A 15 21.65 32.90 17.05
CA ILE A 15 20.37 32.39 17.48
C ILE A 15 20.54 30.87 17.51
N ASP A 16 20.59 30.27 18.69
CA ASP A 16 20.56 28.82 18.85
C ASP A 16 19.22 28.30 18.29
N LEU A 17 19.28 27.68 17.11
CA LEU A 17 18.10 27.13 16.45
C LEU A 17 17.49 26.03 17.32
N GLN A 18 16.21 26.16 17.63
CA GLN A 18 15.47 25.13 18.38
C GLN A 18 15.29 23.87 17.51
N THR A 19 15.55 22.70 18.07
CA THR A 19 15.30 21.44 17.38
C THR A 19 13.81 21.11 17.38
N VAL A 20 13.27 20.80 16.20
CA VAL A 20 11.92 20.29 16.00
C VAL A 20 12.03 18.93 15.33
N VAL A 21 11.57 17.88 16.00
CA VAL A 21 11.59 16.51 15.46
C VAL A 21 10.24 16.18 14.86
N PHE A 22 10.22 15.62 13.65
CA PHE A 22 9.06 14.96 13.05
C PHE A 22 9.28 13.46 13.03
N THR A 23 8.28 12.68 13.44
CA THR A 23 8.43 11.24 13.61
C THR A 23 7.24 10.45 13.13
N THR A 24 7.50 9.20 12.77
CA THR A 24 6.50 8.17 12.52
C THR A 24 7.11 6.78 12.74
N LEU A 25 6.26 5.75 12.84
CA LEU A 25 6.66 4.34 12.91
C LEU A 25 6.14 3.61 11.67
N LEU A 26 7.04 3.06 10.88
CA LEU A 26 6.76 2.25 9.69
C LEU A 26 6.60 0.77 10.10
N ILE A 27 5.80 0.02 9.33
CA ILE A 27 5.51 -1.41 9.60
C ILE A 27 6.47 -2.36 8.88
N GLU A 28 7.05 -1.93 7.76
CA GLU A 28 7.87 -2.75 6.87
C GLU A 28 8.88 -1.89 6.10
N LYS A 29 9.81 -2.55 5.40
CA LYS A 29 10.74 -1.92 4.45
C LYS A 29 10.23 -2.15 3.03
N SER A 30 9.49 -1.20 2.50
CA SER A 30 8.99 -1.27 1.13
C SER A 30 8.83 0.14 0.54
N PRO A 31 8.70 0.28 -0.78
CA PRO A 31 8.39 1.58 -1.39
C PRO A 31 7.08 2.19 -0.89
N GLN A 32 6.15 1.37 -0.41
CA GLN A 32 4.86 1.81 0.13
C GLN A 32 4.99 2.34 1.57
N ALA A 33 5.92 1.80 2.35
CA ALA A 33 6.14 2.18 3.74
C ALA A 33 7.22 3.28 3.87
N ASN A 34 6.99 4.41 3.22
CA ASN A 34 7.82 5.60 3.32
C ASN A 34 7.22 6.62 4.30
N PRO A 35 8.03 7.40 5.02
CA PRO A 35 7.55 8.41 5.96
C PRO A 35 7.10 9.70 5.26
N LEU A 36 6.47 9.61 4.08
CA LEU A 36 6.21 10.75 3.20
C LEU A 36 5.42 11.86 3.89
N GLY A 37 4.37 11.54 4.65
CA GLY A 37 3.57 12.54 5.36
C GLY A 37 4.38 13.34 6.38
N ALA A 38 5.17 12.67 7.22
CA ALA A 38 6.07 13.32 8.17
C ALA A 38 7.16 14.14 7.46
N ALA A 39 7.72 13.60 6.37
CA ALA A 39 8.73 14.28 5.57
C ALA A 39 8.20 15.55 4.87
N CYS A 40 6.98 15.53 4.32
CA CYS A 40 6.34 16.69 3.73
C CYS A 40 6.18 17.83 4.73
N VAL A 41 5.75 17.52 5.96
CA VAL A 41 5.60 18.52 7.02
C VAL A 41 6.96 19.03 7.48
N ALA A 42 7.95 18.15 7.67
CA ALA A 42 9.31 18.54 8.02
C ALA A 42 9.94 19.46 6.96
N SER A 43 9.77 19.09 5.68
CA SER A 43 10.22 19.90 4.53
C SER A 43 9.54 21.27 4.51
N ALA A 44 8.23 21.32 4.76
CA ALA A 44 7.50 22.58 4.83
C ALA A 44 8.04 23.50 5.94
N VAL A 45 8.29 22.97 7.15
CA VAL A 45 8.87 23.72 8.27
C VAL A 45 10.29 24.22 7.94
N LYS A 46 11.11 23.36 7.36
CA LYS A 46 12.49 23.66 6.95
C LYS A 46 12.58 24.82 5.95
N ASN A 47 11.63 24.90 5.02
CA ASN A 47 11.65 25.85 3.90
C ASN A 47 10.74 27.08 4.12
N HIS A 48 9.90 27.10 5.16
CA HIS A 48 8.97 28.20 5.38
C HIS A 48 9.69 29.45 5.92
N LYS A 49 9.37 30.63 5.37
CA LYS A 49 10.03 31.91 5.69
C LYS A 49 10.03 32.26 7.18
N ALA A 50 8.97 31.88 7.89
CA ALA A 50 8.85 32.21 9.32
C ALA A 50 9.59 31.23 10.25
N THR A 51 9.92 30.01 9.80
CA THR A 51 10.50 28.96 10.64
C THR A 51 11.95 28.61 10.33
N LYS A 52 12.40 28.81 9.07
CA LYS A 52 13.73 28.39 8.60
C LYS A 52 14.91 28.99 9.41
N ASP A 53 14.71 30.18 10.00
CA ASP A 53 15.71 30.89 10.78
C ASP A 53 15.45 30.79 12.30
N LEU A 54 14.41 30.02 12.74
CA LEU A 54 14.04 29.82 14.15
C LEU A 54 14.31 28.41 14.64
N CYS A 55 14.21 27.42 13.75
CA CYS A 55 14.36 26.02 14.16
C CYS A 55 15.05 25.15 13.09
N GLN A 56 15.63 24.06 13.57
CA GLN A 56 16.13 22.97 12.75
C GLN A 56 15.08 21.85 12.74
N ALA A 57 14.43 21.62 11.59
CA ALA A 57 13.52 20.51 11.42
C ALA A 57 14.31 19.22 11.13
N LYS A 58 14.08 18.17 11.92
CA LYS A 58 14.67 16.85 11.76
C LYS A 58 13.58 15.80 11.55
N LEU A 59 13.81 14.86 10.65
CA LEU A 59 12.95 13.69 10.46
C LEU A 59 13.61 12.48 11.16
N LEU A 60 12.93 11.90 12.14
CA LEU A 60 13.37 10.70 12.86
C LEU A 60 12.33 9.59 12.67
N VAL A 61 12.71 8.56 11.94
CA VAL A 61 11.81 7.47 11.51
C VAL A 61 12.19 6.17 12.20
N PHE A 62 11.18 5.46 12.67
CA PHE A 62 11.32 4.11 13.23
C PHE A 62 10.70 3.09 12.29
N ASN A 63 11.24 1.88 12.26
CA ASN A 63 10.71 0.80 11.46
C ASN A 63 10.63 -0.49 12.30
N LYS A 64 9.48 -1.17 12.26
CA LYS A 64 9.26 -2.42 13.03
C LYS A 64 10.19 -3.56 12.63
N GLU A 65 10.77 -3.53 11.44
CA GLU A 65 11.72 -4.53 10.94
C GLU A 65 13.19 -4.22 11.30
N ASP A 66 13.48 -3.05 11.86
CA ASP A 66 14.83 -2.72 12.27
C ASP A 66 15.26 -3.53 13.49
N LYS A 67 16.46 -4.12 13.44
CA LYS A 67 17.02 -4.91 14.55
C LYS A 67 17.06 -4.13 15.86
N SER A 68 17.42 -2.86 15.82
CA SER A 68 17.43 -1.97 16.98
C SER A 68 16.03 -1.81 17.58
N PHE A 69 15.02 -1.66 16.72
CA PHE A 69 13.63 -1.57 17.16
C PHE A 69 13.15 -2.91 17.73
N ILE A 70 13.34 -4.02 17.02
CA ILE A 70 12.92 -5.38 17.44
C ILE A 70 13.49 -5.72 18.82
N ASN A 71 14.77 -5.43 19.07
CA ASN A 71 15.43 -5.73 20.34
C ASN A 71 14.86 -4.93 21.53
N ASN A 72 14.23 -3.80 21.27
CA ASN A 72 13.73 -2.87 22.29
C ASN A 72 12.21 -2.74 22.34
N SER A 73 11.45 -3.50 21.55
CA SER A 73 10.01 -3.32 21.32
C SER A 73 9.16 -4.57 21.51
N GLN A 74 9.49 -5.43 22.49
CA GLN A 74 8.74 -6.69 22.74
C GLN A 74 7.27 -6.44 23.18
N THR A 75 6.94 -5.23 23.60
CA THR A 75 5.58 -4.76 23.91
C THR A 75 5.42 -3.34 23.40
N ASP A 76 4.17 -2.89 23.20
CA ASP A 76 3.87 -1.51 22.82
C ASP A 76 4.48 -0.48 23.78
N ASP A 77 4.50 -0.75 25.09
CA ASP A 77 5.06 0.15 26.09
C ASP A 77 6.59 0.26 25.96
N LYS A 78 7.28 -0.85 25.70
CA LYS A 78 8.72 -0.83 25.44
C LYS A 78 9.03 -0.13 24.13
N ALA A 79 8.24 -0.37 23.07
CA ALA A 79 8.36 0.32 21.80
C ALA A 79 8.20 1.83 21.96
N ALA A 80 7.18 2.27 22.69
CA ALA A 80 6.93 3.68 22.98
C ALA A 80 8.08 4.30 23.79
N SER A 81 8.58 3.60 24.81
CA SER A 81 9.72 4.06 25.62
C SER A 81 10.98 4.18 24.78
N TYR A 82 11.27 3.23 23.91
CA TYR A 82 12.41 3.28 22.99
C TYR A 82 12.31 4.49 22.05
N ILE A 83 11.16 4.68 21.39
CA ILE A 83 10.92 5.84 20.51
C ILE A 83 11.14 7.16 21.27
N ALA A 84 10.55 7.29 22.45
CA ALA A 84 10.69 8.51 23.26
C ALA A 84 12.15 8.77 23.66
N GLN A 85 12.90 7.75 24.07
CA GLN A 85 14.31 7.88 24.43
C GLN A 85 15.18 8.32 23.24
N GLU A 86 14.96 7.75 22.05
CA GLU A 86 15.70 8.15 20.84
C GLU A 86 15.38 9.60 20.45
N ILE A 87 14.11 10.04 20.58
CA ILE A 87 13.71 11.43 20.33
C ILE A 87 14.35 12.38 21.34
N LEU A 88 14.38 12.02 22.63
CA LEU A 88 15.00 12.85 23.67
C LEU A 88 16.49 13.09 23.47
N LYS A 89 17.23 12.19 22.82
CA LYS A 89 18.64 12.39 22.47
C LYS A 89 18.85 13.61 21.55
N GLU A 90 17.87 13.91 20.72
CA GLU A 90 17.89 15.08 19.83
C GLU A 90 17.60 16.39 20.56
N LYS A 91 17.23 16.36 21.85
CA LYS A 91 16.87 17.50 22.68
C LYS A 91 15.85 18.44 21.99
N PRO A 92 14.72 17.92 21.50
CA PRO A 92 13.77 18.75 20.78
C PRO A 92 13.00 19.67 21.72
N ALA A 93 12.63 20.86 21.24
CA ALA A 93 11.62 21.72 21.89
C ALA A 93 10.19 21.24 21.51
N ILE A 94 10.03 20.71 20.28
CA ILE A 94 8.74 20.28 19.74
C ILE A 94 8.94 18.93 19.04
N CYS A 95 7.96 18.03 19.18
CA CYS A 95 7.87 16.78 18.44
C CYS A 95 6.53 16.69 17.68
N GLY A 96 6.58 16.55 16.36
CA GLY A 96 5.44 16.31 15.49
C GLY A 96 5.32 14.84 15.13
N PHE A 97 4.12 14.28 15.27
CA PHE A 97 3.82 12.86 15.03
C PHE A 97 2.92 12.68 13.81
N SER A 98 3.31 11.80 12.89
CA SER A 98 2.46 11.37 11.79
C SER A 98 1.78 10.04 12.14
N ILE A 99 0.48 10.11 12.45
CA ILE A 99 -0.29 9.02 13.06
C ILE A 99 -1.21 8.37 12.04
N PHE A 100 -1.06 7.05 11.95
CA PHE A 100 -1.81 6.13 11.09
C PHE A 100 -2.42 5.01 11.92
N VAL A 101 -3.35 4.26 11.31
CA VAL A 101 -4.00 3.08 11.91
C VAL A 101 -3.01 2.11 12.58
N TRP A 102 -1.85 1.88 11.98
CA TRP A 102 -0.88 0.87 12.46
C TRP A 102 0.09 1.33 13.55
N ASN A 103 0.17 2.63 13.82
CA ASN A 103 1.15 3.17 14.78
C ASN A 103 0.51 4.00 15.90
N LYS A 104 -0.80 4.22 15.88
CA LYS A 104 -1.54 5.06 16.84
C LYS A 104 -1.19 4.74 18.29
N SER A 105 -1.45 3.52 18.76
CA SER A 105 -1.26 3.10 20.15
C SER A 105 0.17 3.37 20.67
N ILE A 106 1.19 3.05 19.86
CA ILE A 106 2.59 3.19 20.26
C ILE A 106 2.98 4.66 20.30
N LEU A 107 2.58 5.46 19.29
CA LEU A 107 2.95 6.87 19.21
C LEU A 107 2.23 7.74 20.26
N GLU A 108 0.99 7.43 20.63
CA GLU A 108 0.29 8.09 21.76
C GLU A 108 1.04 7.88 23.08
N LYS A 109 1.46 6.65 23.37
CA LYS A 109 2.26 6.34 24.55
C LYS A 109 3.62 7.04 24.54
N ALA A 110 4.29 7.10 23.37
CA ALA A 110 5.56 7.83 23.23
C ALA A 110 5.39 9.34 23.44
N ALA A 111 4.32 9.95 22.93
CA ALA A 111 4.00 11.35 23.13
C ALA A 111 3.79 11.67 24.62
N LYS A 112 3.09 10.82 25.35
CA LYS A 112 2.89 10.98 26.80
C LYS A 112 4.22 11.06 27.54
N ILE A 113 5.17 10.14 27.26
CA ILE A 113 6.51 10.15 27.85
C ILE A 113 7.25 11.46 27.51
N LEU A 114 7.16 11.94 26.28
CA LEU A 114 7.82 13.16 25.85
C LEU A 114 7.23 14.40 26.54
N LYS A 115 5.90 14.47 26.71
CA LYS A 115 5.24 15.56 27.47
C LYS A 115 5.68 15.61 28.93
N GLU A 116 5.81 14.44 29.58
CA GLU A 116 6.33 14.34 30.94
C GLU A 116 7.77 14.88 31.06
N ASN A 117 8.52 14.90 29.95
CA ASN A 117 9.86 15.50 29.84
C ASN A 117 9.85 16.94 29.30
N GLY A 118 8.69 17.59 29.23
CA GLY A 118 8.55 19.00 28.85
C GLY A 118 8.60 19.28 27.35
N ILE A 119 8.47 18.26 26.50
CA ILE A 119 8.45 18.42 25.04
C ILE A 119 7.02 18.72 24.58
N ILE A 120 6.86 19.74 23.73
CA ILE A 120 5.57 20.05 23.10
C ILE A 120 5.29 19.02 22.02
N CYS A 121 4.15 18.32 22.11
CA CYS A 121 3.74 17.25 21.19
C CYS A 121 2.61 17.68 20.27
N ILE A 122 2.82 17.55 18.94
CA ILE A 122 1.85 17.89 17.89
C ILE A 122 1.46 16.60 17.17
N ALA A 123 0.16 16.28 17.16
CA ALA A 123 -0.36 15.14 16.38
C ALA A 123 -0.90 15.59 15.02
N GLY A 124 -0.64 14.81 13.98
CA GLY A 124 -1.19 14.95 12.64
C GLY A 124 -1.31 13.60 11.92
N GLY A 125 -1.84 13.60 10.73
CA GLY A 125 -2.04 12.41 9.93
C GLY A 125 -3.51 11.98 9.80
N PRO A 126 -3.79 10.87 9.08
CA PRO A 126 -5.16 10.44 8.78
C PRO A 126 -6.01 10.15 10.03
N GLU A 127 -5.45 9.46 11.02
CA GLU A 127 -6.15 9.14 12.27
C GLU A 127 -6.57 10.40 13.03
N VAL A 128 -5.65 11.37 13.13
CA VAL A 128 -5.92 12.65 13.80
C VAL A 128 -6.94 13.48 13.05
N THR A 129 -6.85 13.50 11.71
CA THR A 129 -7.81 14.22 10.87
C THR A 129 -9.22 13.63 10.96
N ALA A 130 -9.31 12.31 11.17
CA ALA A 130 -10.59 11.61 11.29
C ALA A 130 -11.28 11.87 12.64
N HIS A 131 -10.54 11.83 13.74
CA HIS A 131 -11.05 11.93 15.11
C HIS A 131 -10.09 12.74 16.01
N PRO A 132 -9.91 14.04 15.79
CA PRO A 132 -8.95 14.86 16.54
C PRO A 132 -9.24 14.90 18.04
N GLU A 133 -10.50 14.73 18.44
CA GLU A 133 -10.95 14.82 19.83
C GLU A 133 -10.44 13.68 20.73
N VAL A 134 -10.00 12.55 20.17
CA VAL A 134 -9.48 11.43 20.97
C VAL A 134 -8.01 11.60 21.33
N PHE A 135 -7.27 12.50 20.67
CA PHE A 135 -5.84 12.73 20.86
C PHE A 135 -5.55 13.72 21.99
N THR A 136 -6.11 13.48 23.18
CA THR A 136 -6.02 14.39 24.33
C THR A 136 -4.63 14.44 24.99
N ASP A 137 -3.79 13.44 24.74
CA ASP A 137 -2.42 13.39 25.26
C ASP A 137 -1.44 14.28 24.47
N PHE A 138 -1.89 14.91 23.37
CA PHE A 138 -1.10 15.88 22.62
C PHE A 138 -1.41 17.33 23.04
N ASP A 139 -0.46 18.23 22.80
CA ASP A 139 -0.67 19.67 23.06
C ASP A 139 -1.46 20.29 21.90
N TYR A 140 -1.23 19.81 20.66
CA TYR A 140 -1.91 20.29 19.46
C TYR A 140 -2.28 19.14 18.54
N THR A 141 -3.41 19.28 17.86
CA THR A 141 -3.86 18.38 16.79
C THR A 141 -4.02 19.16 15.49
N ILE A 142 -3.53 18.58 14.38
CA ILE A 142 -3.57 19.18 13.05
C ILE A 142 -4.41 18.30 12.12
N CYS A 143 -5.55 18.81 11.68
CA CYS A 143 -6.42 18.13 10.73
C CYS A 143 -6.10 18.59 9.30
N GLY A 144 -6.10 17.65 8.35
CA GLY A 144 -5.84 17.91 6.92
C GLY A 144 -4.37 18.17 6.61
N GLN A 145 -4.11 19.10 5.69
CA GLN A 145 -2.75 19.35 5.17
C GLN A 145 -1.85 20.03 6.20
N GLY A 146 -0.92 19.26 6.77
CA GLY A 146 0.01 19.74 7.79
C GLY A 146 1.01 20.77 7.29
N GLU A 147 1.43 20.67 6.02
CA GLU A 147 2.40 21.59 5.39
C GLU A 147 1.93 23.05 5.42
N ALA A 148 0.62 23.25 5.39
CA ALA A 148 0.03 24.60 5.46
C ALA A 148 -0.01 25.18 6.87
N LYS A 149 -0.22 24.34 7.88
CA LYS A 149 -0.60 24.74 9.23
C LYS A 149 0.58 24.67 10.21
N VAL A 150 1.38 23.60 10.13
CA VAL A 150 2.44 23.32 11.11
C VAL A 150 3.53 24.40 11.14
N PRO A 151 4.02 24.95 10.01
CA PRO A 151 5.00 26.03 10.07
C PRO A 151 4.51 27.28 10.82
N LYS A 152 3.24 27.64 10.67
CA LYS A 152 2.62 28.78 11.37
C LYS A 152 2.49 28.50 12.88
N LEU A 153 2.09 27.27 13.25
CA LEU A 153 1.98 26.86 14.64
C LEU A 153 3.37 26.89 15.31
N ILE A 154 4.39 26.31 14.71
CA ILE A 154 5.76 26.30 15.22
C ILE A 154 6.27 27.72 15.39
N TRP A 155 6.04 28.59 14.40
CA TRP A 155 6.40 30.01 14.52
C TRP A 155 5.72 30.68 15.72
N SER A 156 4.43 30.43 15.95
CA SER A 156 3.71 31.02 17.10
C SER A 156 4.24 30.52 18.44
N ILE A 157 4.65 29.25 18.52
CA ILE A 157 5.23 28.66 19.74
C ILE A 157 6.62 29.23 20.03
N LEU A 158 7.48 29.33 18.99
CA LEU A 158 8.90 29.68 19.20
C LEU A 158 9.16 31.20 19.24
N SER A 159 8.32 32.03 18.59
CA SER A 159 8.59 33.48 18.50
C SER A 159 8.33 34.29 19.79
N LYS A 160 7.79 33.69 20.82
CA LYS A 160 7.48 34.31 22.15
C LYS A 160 6.62 35.61 22.09
N ASN A 161 6.21 36.04 20.89
CA ASN A 161 5.54 37.32 20.64
C ASN A 161 4.00 37.20 20.52
N GLN A 162 3.46 36.00 20.55
CA GLN A 162 2.01 35.75 20.58
C GLN A 162 1.75 34.60 21.54
N THR A 163 0.69 34.70 22.32
CA THR A 163 0.19 33.57 23.10
C THR A 163 -0.09 32.43 22.13
N PRO A 164 0.60 31.28 22.27
CA PRO A 164 0.25 30.12 21.44
C PRO A 164 -1.25 29.85 21.62
N PRO A 165 -1.96 29.42 20.60
CA PRO A 165 -3.35 29.01 20.76
C PRO A 165 -3.42 28.00 21.92
N PRO A 166 -4.38 28.12 22.86
CA PRO A 166 -4.45 27.25 24.01
C PRO A 166 -4.45 25.79 23.56
N PRO A 167 -3.76 24.90 24.29
CA PRO A 167 -3.80 23.47 23.99
C PRO A 167 -5.26 23.03 23.94
N SER A 168 -5.67 22.40 22.84
CA SER A 168 -7.06 22.04 22.65
C SER A 168 -7.43 20.90 23.56
N SER A 169 -8.04 21.19 24.69
CA SER A 169 -8.74 20.18 25.48
C SER A 169 -10.12 19.82 24.92
N LYS A 170 -10.63 20.50 23.89
CA LYS A 170 -12.00 20.27 23.37
C LYS A 170 -12.28 20.61 21.90
N SER A 171 -11.38 21.17 21.13
CA SER A 171 -11.62 21.36 19.69
C SER A 171 -10.31 21.44 18.92
N ALA A 172 -10.20 20.68 17.83
CA ALA A 172 -9.22 20.97 16.80
C ALA A 172 -9.47 22.41 16.35
N GLN A 173 -8.63 23.36 16.78
CA GLN A 173 -8.65 24.68 16.18
C GLN A 173 -8.21 24.49 14.74
N THR A 174 -9.18 24.53 13.85
CA THR A 174 -8.96 24.79 12.44
C THR A 174 -8.31 26.16 12.41
N LEU A 175 -7.00 26.21 12.27
CA LEU A 175 -6.33 27.44 11.85
C LEU A 175 -6.78 27.63 10.43
N ASP A 176 -7.87 28.40 10.24
CA ASP A 176 -8.35 28.77 8.93
C ASP A 176 -7.21 29.44 8.18
N SER A 177 -6.78 28.81 7.12
CA SER A 177 -5.88 29.44 6.18
C SER A 177 -6.74 30.28 5.24
N ASP A 178 -6.73 31.59 5.42
CA ASP A 178 -7.38 32.57 4.50
C ASP A 178 -6.80 32.56 3.07
N PHE A 179 -5.90 31.64 2.77
CA PHE A 179 -5.29 31.50 1.45
C PHE A 179 -5.56 30.10 0.91
N PRO A 180 -6.16 29.97 -0.29
CA PRO A 180 -6.18 28.71 -1.02
C PRO A 180 -4.71 28.33 -1.31
N GLN A 181 -4.18 27.38 -0.55
CA GLN A 181 -2.82 26.91 -0.78
C GLN A 181 -2.88 25.96 -1.97
N THR A 182 -2.28 26.36 -3.06
CA THR A 182 -2.05 25.46 -4.20
C THR A 182 -0.91 24.52 -3.84
N LEU A 183 -0.93 23.29 -4.37
CA LEU A 183 0.15 22.32 -4.17
C LEU A 183 1.51 22.84 -4.65
N ASP A 184 1.52 23.85 -5.49
CA ASP A 184 2.70 24.55 -6.00
C ASP A 184 3.55 25.20 -4.90
N SER A 185 2.92 25.57 -3.78
CA SER A 185 3.59 26.22 -2.66
C SER A 185 4.31 25.26 -1.71
N PHE A 186 4.06 23.95 -1.82
CA PHE A 186 4.66 22.96 -0.94
C PHE A 186 6.01 22.48 -1.49
N PRO A 187 7.09 22.51 -0.67
CA PRO A 187 8.37 21.98 -1.08
C PRO A 187 8.34 20.47 -1.25
N SER A 188 9.24 19.94 -2.07
CA SER A 188 9.43 18.52 -2.22
C SER A 188 10.41 18.00 -1.15
N PRO A 189 10.02 17.03 -0.31
CA PRO A 189 10.92 16.45 0.68
C PRO A 189 12.04 15.63 0.05
N TYR A 190 11.89 15.21 -1.21
CA TYR A 190 12.94 14.56 -1.98
C TYR A 190 13.98 15.57 -2.48
N LEU A 191 13.54 16.67 -3.05
CA LEU A 191 14.43 17.67 -3.68
C LEU A 191 15.23 18.47 -2.65
N ASP A 192 14.68 18.69 -1.45
CA ASP A 192 15.39 19.39 -0.39
C ASP A 192 16.21 18.44 0.52
N GLY A 193 16.21 17.15 0.23
CA GLY A 193 16.98 16.14 0.96
C GLY A 193 16.41 15.78 2.34
N THR A 194 15.16 16.14 2.65
CA THR A 194 14.51 15.73 3.90
C THR A 194 14.30 14.21 3.96
N ILE A 195 14.05 13.57 2.81
CA ILE A 195 13.97 12.11 2.66
C ILE A 195 14.82 11.66 1.47
N ASN A 196 15.60 10.61 1.67
CA ASN A 196 16.39 9.98 0.61
C ASN A 196 15.76 8.64 0.22
N PRO A 197 15.18 8.49 -1.00
CA PRO A 197 14.52 7.25 -1.41
C PRO A 197 15.44 6.03 -1.46
N ALA A 198 16.77 6.24 -1.52
CA ALA A 198 17.72 5.13 -1.48
C ALA A 198 17.80 4.41 -0.12
N GLU A 199 17.28 5.01 0.95
CA GLU A 199 17.23 4.45 2.31
C GLU A 199 15.98 3.58 2.54
N TYR A 200 15.00 3.60 1.60
CA TYR A 200 13.67 2.99 1.75
C TYR A 200 13.33 1.97 0.66
N GLU A 201 14.32 1.33 0.03
CA GLU A 201 14.11 0.39 -1.08
C GLU A 201 13.34 0.96 -2.29
N GLY A 202 13.01 2.24 -2.24
CA GLY A 202 12.25 2.94 -3.27
C GLY A 202 11.61 4.22 -2.79
N ALA A 203 10.70 4.77 -3.60
CA ALA A 203 9.99 6.00 -3.30
C ALA A 203 8.47 5.78 -3.25
N LEU A 204 7.82 6.43 -2.29
CA LEU A 204 6.37 6.66 -2.28
C LEU A 204 6.13 8.03 -2.93
N TRP A 205 5.50 8.07 -4.09
CA TRP A 205 5.48 9.27 -4.94
C TRP A 205 4.09 9.83 -5.15
N GLU A 206 3.86 11.02 -4.67
CA GLU A 206 2.59 11.73 -4.75
C GLU A 206 2.61 12.73 -5.93
N LEU A 207 1.74 12.51 -6.92
CA LEU A 207 1.60 13.35 -8.11
C LEU A 207 0.37 14.26 -8.05
N ALA A 208 -0.61 13.89 -7.24
CA ALA A 208 -1.86 14.61 -7.06
C ALA A 208 -2.49 14.31 -5.72
N ARG A 209 -3.36 15.19 -5.23
CA ARG A 209 -4.21 15.00 -4.04
C ARG A 209 -5.67 15.09 -4.40
N GLY A 210 -6.50 14.34 -3.69
CA GLY A 210 -7.94 14.29 -3.88
C GLY A 210 -8.39 13.18 -4.82
N CYS A 211 -9.63 12.71 -4.63
CA CYS A 211 -10.24 11.65 -5.41
C CYS A 211 -11.64 12.08 -5.90
N PRO A 212 -11.96 11.96 -7.21
CA PRO A 212 -13.25 12.39 -7.73
C PRO A 212 -14.40 11.44 -7.37
N PHE A 213 -14.08 10.30 -6.73
CA PHE A 213 -15.05 9.27 -6.38
C PHE A 213 -15.51 9.37 -4.93
N LYS A 214 -16.71 8.84 -4.64
CA LYS A 214 -17.37 8.91 -3.33
C LYS A 214 -17.59 7.53 -2.70
N CYS A 215 -16.57 6.65 -2.80
CA CYS A 215 -16.67 5.33 -2.19
C CYS A 215 -16.80 5.47 -0.67
N SER A 216 -17.90 4.97 -0.08
CA SER A 216 -18.26 5.25 1.32
C SER A 216 -17.27 4.67 2.34
N TYR A 217 -16.50 3.65 1.98
CA TYR A 217 -15.49 3.00 2.83
C TYR A 217 -14.10 3.65 2.73
N CYS A 218 -13.90 4.57 1.78
CA CYS A 218 -12.58 5.11 1.47
C CYS A 218 -12.37 6.48 2.13
N TYR A 219 -11.27 6.62 2.85
CA TYR A 219 -10.91 7.88 3.51
C TYR A 219 -10.70 9.03 2.51
N GLU A 220 -10.09 8.74 1.36
CA GLU A 220 -9.84 9.70 0.27
C GLU A 220 -11.13 10.32 -0.29
N SER A 221 -12.27 9.63 -0.16
CA SER A 221 -13.56 10.11 -0.68
C SER A 221 -14.17 11.25 0.14
N LYS A 222 -13.74 11.43 1.38
CA LYS A 222 -14.22 12.51 2.27
C LYS A 222 -13.36 13.78 2.19
N GLY A 223 -12.14 13.66 1.63
CA GLY A 223 -11.23 14.77 1.42
C GLY A 223 -11.63 15.66 0.22
N GLU A 224 -10.65 16.26 -0.42
CA GLU A 224 -10.87 17.09 -1.60
C GLU A 224 -11.39 16.25 -2.77
N GLN A 225 -12.64 16.50 -3.20
CA GLN A 225 -13.22 15.84 -4.38
C GLN A 225 -12.63 16.37 -5.69
N LYS A 226 -12.01 17.55 -5.65
CA LYS A 226 -11.26 18.12 -6.77
C LYS A 226 -9.84 17.58 -6.74
N VAL A 227 -9.44 16.90 -7.79
CA VAL A 227 -8.05 16.46 -7.93
C VAL A 227 -7.17 17.68 -8.17
N SER A 228 -6.28 17.97 -7.23
CA SER A 228 -5.23 18.99 -7.32
C SER A 228 -3.92 18.33 -7.70
N MET A 229 -3.17 18.88 -8.66
CA MET A 229 -1.94 18.27 -9.19
C MET A 229 -0.72 19.05 -8.73
N PHE A 230 0.37 18.35 -8.44
CA PHE A 230 1.68 18.98 -8.27
C PHE A 230 2.21 19.53 -9.63
N PRO A 231 3.05 20.59 -9.62
CA PRO A 231 3.60 21.18 -10.82
C PRO A 231 4.40 20.18 -11.65
N ALA A 232 4.27 20.22 -12.95
CA ALA A 232 5.02 19.36 -13.87
C ALA A 232 6.55 19.52 -13.69
N SER A 233 7.02 20.74 -13.41
CA SER A 233 8.43 21.01 -13.12
C SER A 233 8.96 20.30 -11.89
N ARG A 234 8.18 20.20 -10.81
CA ARG A 234 8.51 19.41 -9.62
C ARG A 234 8.59 17.92 -9.94
N ILE A 235 7.57 17.40 -10.62
CA ILE A 235 7.51 15.99 -11.03
C ILE A 235 8.73 15.63 -11.89
N GLU A 236 9.12 16.50 -12.81
CA GLU A 236 10.29 16.27 -13.67
C GLU A 236 11.60 16.27 -12.89
N GLN A 237 11.78 17.19 -11.94
CA GLN A 237 12.97 17.25 -11.07
C GLN A 237 13.07 16.04 -10.13
N GLU A 238 11.93 15.58 -9.58
CA GLU A 238 11.88 14.36 -8.75
C GLU A 238 12.27 13.13 -9.58
N LEU A 239 11.80 13.00 -10.84
CA LEU A 239 12.23 11.91 -11.73
C LEU A 239 13.72 11.99 -12.06
N ASP A 240 14.29 13.18 -12.25
CA ASP A 240 15.74 13.36 -12.46
C ASP A 240 16.53 12.89 -11.22
N LEU A 241 16.03 13.18 -10.02
CA LEU A 241 16.61 12.70 -8.79
C LEU A 241 16.52 11.17 -8.68
N PHE A 242 15.35 10.58 -8.97
CA PHE A 242 15.17 9.13 -8.94
C PHE A 242 16.08 8.41 -9.95
N ALA A 243 16.24 8.98 -11.14
CA ALA A 243 17.18 8.47 -12.13
C ALA A 243 18.65 8.54 -11.63
N LYS A 244 19.05 9.68 -11.04
CA LYS A 244 20.40 9.88 -10.47
C LYS A 244 20.70 8.88 -9.36
N LEU A 245 19.74 8.65 -8.46
CA LEU A 245 19.85 7.72 -7.32
C LEU A 245 19.61 6.26 -7.72
N LYS A 246 19.23 5.99 -8.97
CA LYS A 246 18.87 4.65 -9.48
C LYS A 246 17.81 3.97 -8.61
N VAL A 247 16.76 4.72 -8.25
CA VAL A 247 15.67 4.22 -7.42
C VAL A 247 15.06 2.98 -8.08
N PRO A 248 15.06 1.82 -7.40
CA PRO A 248 14.64 0.57 -8.04
C PRO A 248 13.13 0.48 -8.24
N GLN A 249 12.35 1.04 -7.31
CA GLN A 249 10.90 0.92 -7.27
C GLN A 249 10.26 2.24 -6.84
N VAL A 250 9.10 2.55 -7.43
CA VAL A 250 8.28 3.72 -7.07
C VAL A 250 6.83 3.28 -6.93
N PHE A 251 6.23 3.53 -5.77
CA PHE A 251 4.79 3.42 -5.58
C PHE A 251 4.15 4.80 -5.79
N VAL A 252 3.27 4.90 -6.80
CA VAL A 252 2.55 6.14 -7.11
C VAL A 252 1.29 6.21 -6.25
N LEU A 253 1.22 7.22 -5.39
CA LEU A 253 0.17 7.36 -4.36
C LEU A 253 -1.13 7.98 -4.89
N ASP A 254 -1.22 8.30 -6.17
CA ASP A 254 -2.45 8.86 -6.76
C ASP A 254 -3.62 7.87 -6.62
N PRO A 255 -4.74 8.22 -5.96
CA PRO A 255 -5.84 7.27 -5.68
C PRO A 255 -6.51 6.68 -6.93
N THR A 256 -6.34 7.33 -8.06
CA THR A 256 -6.76 6.84 -9.40
C THR A 256 -5.90 7.49 -10.46
N TYR A 257 -4.75 6.89 -10.73
CA TYR A 257 -3.76 7.41 -11.67
C TYR A 257 -4.34 7.71 -13.06
N ASN A 258 -5.23 6.84 -13.54
CA ASN A 258 -5.80 6.91 -14.89
C ASN A 258 -7.15 7.65 -14.99
N ALA A 259 -7.55 8.40 -13.97
CA ALA A 259 -8.78 9.21 -14.03
C ALA A 259 -8.72 10.30 -15.13
N ASN A 260 -7.53 10.85 -15.37
CA ASN A 260 -7.25 11.75 -16.49
C ASN A 260 -6.30 11.06 -17.48
N LYS A 261 -6.84 10.53 -18.56
CA LYS A 261 -6.10 9.77 -19.57
C LYS A 261 -4.93 10.56 -20.17
N GLN A 262 -5.16 11.81 -20.57
CA GLN A 262 -4.13 12.63 -21.23
C GLN A 262 -2.93 12.83 -20.31
N ARG A 263 -3.17 13.21 -19.06
CA ARG A 263 -2.12 13.34 -18.03
C ARG A 263 -1.39 12.01 -17.80
N ALA A 264 -2.12 10.90 -17.69
CA ALA A 264 -1.51 9.59 -17.50
C ALA A 264 -0.56 9.22 -18.65
N LEU A 265 -0.95 9.47 -19.91
CA LEU A 265 -0.10 9.22 -21.07
C LEU A 265 1.15 10.11 -21.08
N GLU A 266 1.03 11.39 -20.74
CA GLU A 266 2.15 12.32 -20.65
C GLU A 266 3.15 11.91 -19.57
N LEU A 267 2.67 11.53 -18.40
CA LEU A 267 3.51 11.04 -17.29
C LEU A 267 4.20 9.71 -17.64
N LEU A 268 3.49 8.75 -18.24
CA LEU A 268 4.09 7.48 -18.68
C LEU A 268 5.20 7.70 -19.71
N LYS A 269 5.01 8.65 -20.64
CA LYS A 269 6.05 9.04 -21.60
C LYS A 269 7.27 9.66 -20.92
N LEU A 270 7.05 10.51 -19.92
CA LEU A 270 8.12 11.15 -19.14
C LEU A 270 8.89 10.11 -18.31
N ILE A 271 8.20 9.21 -17.63
CA ILE A 271 8.77 8.09 -16.86
C ILE A 271 9.62 7.21 -17.78
N ALA A 272 9.08 6.78 -18.93
CA ALA A 272 9.80 5.96 -19.91
C ALA A 272 11.09 6.61 -20.40
N LYS A 273 11.11 7.94 -20.50
CA LYS A 273 12.29 8.71 -20.92
C LYS A 273 13.34 8.82 -19.82
N LYS A 274 12.93 9.09 -18.56
CA LYS A 274 13.84 9.45 -17.48
C LYS A 274 14.26 8.27 -16.60
N THR A 275 13.36 7.33 -16.35
CA THR A 275 13.56 6.21 -15.42
C THR A 275 13.12 4.86 -16.02
N PRO A 276 13.62 4.46 -17.21
CA PRO A 276 13.13 3.29 -17.96
C PRO A 276 13.31 1.95 -17.24
N ASN A 277 14.20 1.87 -16.25
CA ASN A 277 14.52 0.65 -15.51
C ASN A 277 13.90 0.61 -14.11
N THR A 278 13.24 1.67 -13.67
CA THR A 278 12.54 1.73 -12.38
C THR A 278 11.19 1.03 -12.49
N PHE A 279 10.86 0.18 -11.52
CA PHE A 279 9.56 -0.49 -11.48
C PHE A 279 8.52 0.43 -10.82
N TYR A 280 7.34 0.56 -11.43
CA TYR A 280 6.26 1.42 -10.94
C TYR A 280 5.03 0.63 -10.54
N TYR A 281 4.46 0.97 -9.38
CA TYR A 281 3.14 0.52 -8.94
C TYR A 281 2.15 1.66 -9.10
N PHE A 282 1.00 1.39 -9.73
CA PHE A 282 -0.06 2.37 -9.95
C PHE A 282 -1.39 1.84 -9.43
N GLU A 283 -2.15 2.69 -8.75
CA GLU A 283 -3.56 2.43 -8.50
C GLU A 283 -4.40 2.92 -9.68
N ALA A 284 -5.20 2.03 -10.24
CA ALA A 284 -5.98 2.30 -11.44
C ALA A 284 -7.42 1.80 -11.34
N ARG A 285 -8.28 2.39 -12.15
CA ARG A 285 -9.65 1.91 -12.31
C ARG A 285 -9.84 1.31 -13.70
N ALA A 286 -10.47 0.14 -13.75
CA ALA A 286 -10.68 -0.60 -14.99
C ALA A 286 -11.53 0.19 -16.00
N GLU A 287 -12.45 1.05 -15.53
CA GLU A 287 -13.36 1.83 -16.38
C GLU A 287 -12.62 2.77 -17.35
N PHE A 288 -11.41 3.20 -16.99
CA PHE A 288 -10.59 4.13 -17.77
C PHE A 288 -9.48 3.44 -18.57
N ILE A 289 -9.43 2.11 -18.60
CA ILE A 289 -8.46 1.35 -19.40
C ILE A 289 -8.95 1.26 -20.83
N ASP A 290 -8.11 1.66 -21.78
CA ASP A 290 -8.28 1.42 -23.21
C ASP A 290 -6.98 0.92 -23.85
N LYS A 291 -7.02 0.64 -25.16
CA LYS A 291 -5.86 0.08 -25.89
C LYS A 291 -4.64 1.02 -25.91
N GLU A 292 -4.86 2.34 -25.97
CA GLU A 292 -3.78 3.31 -26.03
C GLU A 292 -3.06 3.39 -24.68
N LEU A 293 -3.83 3.50 -23.60
CA LEU A 293 -3.28 3.55 -22.24
C LEU A 293 -2.58 2.23 -21.86
N ALA A 294 -3.18 1.08 -22.19
CA ALA A 294 -2.57 -0.22 -21.99
C ALA A 294 -1.22 -0.33 -22.72
N LYS A 295 -1.15 0.11 -24.00
CA LYS A 295 0.12 0.20 -24.73
C LYS A 295 1.14 1.12 -24.08
N ALA A 296 0.71 2.24 -23.49
CA ALA A 296 1.63 3.15 -22.80
C ALA A 296 2.25 2.48 -21.57
N PHE A 297 1.48 1.74 -20.78
CA PHE A 297 2.00 0.97 -19.64
C PHE A 297 3.05 -0.07 -20.04
N THR A 298 2.95 -0.70 -21.21
CA THR A 298 3.98 -1.68 -21.65
C THR A 298 5.35 -1.06 -21.96
N LYS A 299 5.48 0.26 -21.93
CA LYS A 299 6.75 0.96 -22.20
C LYS A 299 7.64 1.11 -20.98
N ILE A 300 7.15 0.77 -19.80
CA ILE A 300 7.86 0.84 -18.54
C ILE A 300 7.62 -0.44 -17.72
N PRO A 301 8.56 -0.85 -16.86
CA PRO A 301 8.29 -1.89 -15.88
C PRO A 301 7.23 -1.41 -14.89
N CYS A 302 6.05 -2.03 -14.88
CA CYS A 302 5.00 -1.61 -13.95
C CYS A 302 4.00 -2.72 -13.62
N SER A 303 3.25 -2.49 -12.55
CA SER A 303 2.06 -3.25 -12.17
C SER A 303 0.91 -2.31 -11.85
N LEU A 304 -0.30 -2.68 -12.24
CA LEU A 304 -1.52 -1.94 -11.92
C LEU A 304 -2.26 -2.66 -10.80
N GLN A 305 -2.58 -1.95 -9.72
CA GLN A 305 -3.52 -2.42 -8.71
C GLN A 305 -4.91 -1.86 -9.05
N ILE A 306 -5.87 -2.75 -9.26
CA ILE A 306 -7.20 -2.40 -9.75
C ILE A 306 -8.23 -2.81 -8.70
N GLY A 307 -8.87 -1.82 -8.10
CA GLY A 307 -9.94 -2.06 -7.14
C GLY A 307 -11.17 -2.67 -7.80
N LEU A 308 -11.33 -3.98 -7.77
CA LEU A 308 -12.57 -4.67 -8.10
C LEU A 308 -13.58 -4.56 -6.95
N GLN A 309 -13.09 -4.78 -5.75
CA GLN A 309 -13.80 -4.78 -4.47
C GLN A 309 -14.85 -5.90 -4.34
N SER A 310 -15.72 -6.11 -5.31
CA SER A 310 -16.72 -7.19 -5.42
C SER A 310 -17.15 -7.43 -6.85
N SER A 311 -17.71 -8.60 -7.10
CA SER A 311 -18.48 -8.88 -8.32
C SER A 311 -20.00 -8.67 -8.16
N ASN A 312 -20.45 -8.29 -6.96
CA ASN A 312 -21.86 -8.06 -6.65
C ASN A 312 -22.23 -6.58 -6.83
N GLU A 313 -23.03 -6.27 -7.84
CA GLU A 313 -23.42 -4.90 -8.19
C GLU A 313 -24.24 -4.22 -7.09
N GLU A 314 -25.11 -4.95 -6.39
CA GLU A 314 -25.94 -4.40 -5.31
C GLU A 314 -25.08 -3.99 -4.11
N THR A 315 -24.16 -4.84 -3.70
CA THR A 315 -23.19 -4.54 -2.64
C THR A 315 -22.34 -3.32 -2.98
N LEU A 316 -21.87 -3.23 -4.22
CA LEU A 316 -21.06 -2.09 -4.67
C LEU A 316 -21.87 -0.79 -4.74
N LYS A 317 -23.14 -0.85 -5.14
CA LYS A 317 -24.02 0.32 -5.17
C LYS A 317 -24.22 0.92 -3.78
N LEU A 318 -24.34 0.09 -2.75
CA LEU A 318 -24.51 0.54 -1.35
C LEU A 318 -23.30 1.32 -0.82
N VAL A 319 -22.11 1.01 -1.31
CA VAL A 319 -20.88 1.69 -0.94
C VAL A 319 -20.46 2.74 -1.98
N HIS A 320 -21.39 3.24 -2.75
CA HIS A 320 -21.23 4.31 -3.76
C HIS A 320 -20.14 3.99 -4.80
N ARG A 321 -19.97 2.72 -5.15
CA ARG A 321 -19.02 2.27 -6.17
C ARG A 321 -19.77 1.64 -7.35
N PRO A 322 -20.10 2.41 -8.41
CA PRO A 322 -20.76 1.85 -9.58
C PRO A 322 -19.87 0.81 -10.26
N PHE A 323 -20.50 -0.27 -10.73
CA PHE A 323 -19.83 -1.37 -11.40
C PHE A 323 -20.59 -1.80 -12.63
N ASN A 324 -19.92 -1.92 -13.76
CA ASN A 324 -20.44 -2.50 -14.99
C ASN A 324 -19.60 -3.72 -15.36
N ARG A 325 -20.13 -4.90 -15.07
CA ARG A 325 -19.44 -6.18 -15.27
C ARG A 325 -18.95 -6.39 -16.70
N LYS A 326 -19.77 -6.07 -17.71
CA LYS A 326 -19.40 -6.27 -19.13
C LYS A 326 -18.25 -5.36 -19.54
N GLN A 327 -18.32 -4.09 -19.15
CA GLN A 327 -17.26 -3.12 -19.43
C GLN A 327 -15.97 -3.47 -18.68
N PHE A 328 -16.07 -3.91 -17.43
CA PHE A 328 -14.92 -4.35 -16.63
C PHE A 328 -14.19 -5.50 -17.31
N ILE A 329 -14.90 -6.58 -17.70
CA ILE A 329 -14.33 -7.73 -18.42
C ILE A 329 -13.66 -7.28 -19.71
N LYS A 330 -14.34 -6.43 -20.52
CA LYS A 330 -13.79 -5.91 -21.79
C LYS A 330 -12.47 -5.20 -21.57
N ASN A 331 -12.39 -4.32 -20.57
CA ASN A 331 -11.22 -3.48 -20.32
C ASN A 331 -10.06 -4.30 -19.72
N ILE A 332 -10.34 -5.24 -18.80
CA ILE A 332 -9.32 -6.15 -18.28
C ILE A 332 -8.75 -7.06 -19.38
N ASN A 333 -9.57 -7.52 -20.30
CA ASN A 333 -9.08 -8.31 -21.43
C ASN A 333 -8.10 -7.53 -22.33
N ILE A 334 -8.18 -6.19 -22.38
CA ILE A 334 -7.17 -5.36 -23.06
C ILE A 334 -5.81 -5.48 -22.36
N LEU A 335 -5.78 -5.47 -21.01
CA LEU A 335 -4.54 -5.66 -20.26
C LEU A 335 -3.94 -7.05 -20.50
N ASN A 336 -4.75 -8.11 -20.46
CA ASN A 336 -4.30 -9.47 -20.77
C ASN A 336 -3.71 -9.58 -22.19
N GLN A 337 -4.37 -8.97 -23.18
CA GLN A 337 -3.91 -8.98 -24.58
C GLN A 337 -2.63 -8.18 -24.80
N THR A 338 -2.39 -7.16 -24.01
CA THR A 338 -1.18 -6.31 -24.11
C THR A 338 -0.04 -6.78 -23.22
N GLY A 339 -0.29 -7.73 -22.30
CA GLY A 339 0.70 -8.26 -21.38
C GLY A 339 1.05 -7.32 -20.21
N VAL A 340 0.19 -6.35 -19.89
CA VAL A 340 0.36 -5.48 -18.72
C VAL A 340 0.10 -6.28 -17.46
N THR A 341 1.03 -6.24 -16.50
CA THR A 341 0.87 -6.86 -15.18
C THR A 341 -0.18 -6.10 -14.37
N PHE A 342 -1.13 -6.82 -13.77
CA PHE A 342 -2.15 -6.22 -12.91
C PHE A 342 -2.60 -7.15 -11.79
N GLY A 343 -3.08 -6.56 -10.69
CA GLY A 343 -3.74 -7.24 -9.58
C GLY A 343 -5.13 -6.68 -9.32
N PHE A 344 -5.90 -7.40 -8.52
CA PHE A 344 -7.20 -6.97 -8.02
C PHE A 344 -7.24 -6.88 -6.52
N ASP A 345 -7.98 -5.88 -6.02
CA ASP A 345 -8.43 -5.80 -4.63
C ASP A 345 -9.87 -6.26 -4.52
N VAL A 346 -10.13 -7.13 -3.56
CA VAL A 346 -11.46 -7.57 -3.15
C VAL A 346 -11.59 -7.39 -1.64
N ILE A 347 -12.65 -6.76 -1.19
CA ILE A 347 -12.92 -6.54 0.23
C ILE A 347 -14.05 -7.47 0.68
N TYR A 348 -13.89 -8.20 1.78
CA TYR A 348 -14.96 -9.01 2.37
C TYR A 348 -15.56 -8.36 3.62
N GLY A 349 -16.78 -8.74 3.95
CA GLY A 349 -17.50 -8.24 5.12
C GLY A 349 -18.22 -6.91 4.90
N ARG A 350 -18.53 -6.55 3.65
CA ARG A 350 -19.29 -5.33 3.33
C ARG A 350 -20.78 -5.47 3.64
N PRO A 351 -21.50 -4.35 3.78
CA PRO A 351 -22.95 -4.36 3.96
C PRO A 351 -23.65 -5.19 2.87
N LYS A 352 -24.62 -6.02 3.27
CA LYS A 352 -25.37 -6.94 2.40
C LYS A 352 -24.57 -7.98 1.62
N GLU A 353 -23.28 -8.10 1.85
CA GLU A 353 -22.49 -9.18 1.31
C GLU A 353 -22.67 -10.46 2.14
N SER A 354 -22.64 -11.61 1.48
CA SER A 354 -22.60 -12.92 2.14
C SER A 354 -21.27 -13.61 1.85
N ILE A 355 -20.91 -14.63 2.64
CA ILE A 355 -19.72 -15.45 2.38
C ILE A 355 -19.76 -16.09 0.97
N ASN A 356 -20.95 -16.42 0.45
CA ASN A 356 -21.08 -16.94 -0.91
C ASN A 356 -20.85 -15.84 -1.96
N GLY A 357 -21.31 -14.61 -1.72
CA GLY A 357 -21.02 -13.45 -2.57
C GLY A 357 -19.53 -13.15 -2.64
N PHE A 358 -18.82 -13.23 -1.51
CA PHE A 358 -17.36 -13.11 -1.46
C PHE A 358 -16.67 -14.22 -2.27
N LYS A 359 -17.08 -15.49 -2.12
CA LYS A 359 -16.54 -16.60 -2.93
C LYS A 359 -16.76 -16.40 -4.43
N GLU A 360 -17.93 -15.91 -4.84
CA GLU A 360 -18.19 -15.60 -6.26
C GLU A 360 -17.34 -14.43 -6.75
N SER A 361 -17.00 -13.47 -5.89
CA SER A 361 -16.07 -12.38 -6.23
C SER A 361 -14.65 -12.90 -6.47
N ILE A 362 -14.18 -13.86 -5.67
CA ILE A 362 -12.89 -14.56 -5.91
C ILE A 362 -12.94 -15.32 -7.25
N ASN A 363 -13.99 -16.10 -7.49
CA ASN A 363 -14.15 -16.86 -8.72
C ASN A 363 -14.14 -15.97 -9.96
N PHE A 364 -14.83 -14.84 -9.86
CA PHE A 364 -14.87 -13.84 -10.93
C PHE A 364 -13.49 -13.20 -11.16
N ALA A 365 -12.83 -12.76 -10.07
CA ALA A 365 -11.49 -12.15 -10.15
C ALA A 365 -10.49 -13.09 -10.85
N ILE A 366 -10.38 -14.34 -10.36
CA ILE A 366 -9.45 -15.34 -10.91
C ILE A 366 -9.76 -15.71 -12.37
N SER A 367 -11.02 -15.66 -12.78
CA SER A 367 -11.40 -15.92 -14.19
C SER A 367 -10.85 -14.88 -15.18
N LEU A 368 -10.38 -13.74 -14.68
CA LEU A 368 -9.77 -12.65 -15.46
C LEU A 368 -8.23 -12.67 -15.44
N TYR A 369 -7.62 -13.69 -14.86
CA TYR A 369 -6.17 -13.94 -14.83
C TYR A 369 -5.32 -12.79 -14.22
N PRO A 370 -5.68 -12.23 -13.04
CA PRO A 370 -4.83 -11.24 -12.40
C PRO A 370 -3.51 -11.87 -11.96
N ASN A 371 -2.42 -11.10 -12.00
CA ASN A 371 -1.13 -11.54 -11.48
C ASN A 371 -1.12 -11.63 -9.95
N ASN A 372 -1.97 -10.82 -9.31
CA ASN A 372 -2.13 -10.75 -7.87
C ASN A 372 -3.62 -10.57 -7.50
N LEU A 373 -4.07 -11.19 -6.41
CA LEU A 373 -5.42 -11.03 -5.87
C LEU A 373 -5.34 -10.75 -4.36
N GLU A 374 -5.49 -9.49 -3.99
CA GLU A 374 -5.54 -9.09 -2.59
C GLU A 374 -6.98 -9.20 -2.05
N LEU A 375 -7.11 -9.86 -0.89
CA LEU A 375 -8.39 -10.10 -0.23
C LEU A 375 -8.37 -9.44 1.16
N PHE A 376 -8.99 -8.26 1.28
CA PHE A 376 -8.96 -7.46 2.49
C PHE A 376 -10.20 -7.64 3.35
N CYS A 377 -10.00 -7.65 4.68
CA CYS A 377 -11.10 -7.43 5.62
C CYS A 377 -11.57 -5.98 5.53
N LEU A 378 -12.87 -5.76 5.50
CA LEU A 378 -13.40 -4.40 5.59
C LEU A 378 -12.96 -3.75 6.90
N SER A 379 -12.28 -2.61 6.82
CA SER A 379 -12.07 -1.71 7.94
C SER A 379 -13.09 -0.59 7.89
N VAL A 380 -13.81 -0.37 8.98
CA VAL A 380 -14.81 0.71 9.13
C VAL A 380 -14.07 1.92 9.70
N LEU A 381 -13.36 2.62 8.83
CA LEU A 381 -12.42 3.67 9.21
C LEU A 381 -13.15 4.93 9.72
N PRO A 382 -12.76 5.47 10.86
CA PRO A 382 -13.22 6.78 11.31
C PRO A 382 -13.08 7.85 10.22
N GLY A 383 -14.00 8.80 10.18
CA GLY A 383 -13.98 9.85 9.16
C GLY A 383 -14.52 9.44 7.79
N THR A 384 -14.96 8.20 7.57
CA THR A 384 -15.60 7.76 6.31
C THR A 384 -17.13 7.81 6.41
N ASP A 385 -17.82 7.92 5.27
CA ASP A 385 -19.28 7.83 5.21
C ASP A 385 -19.81 6.49 5.74
N LEU A 386 -19.06 5.42 5.52
CA LEU A 386 -19.41 4.09 6.02
C LEU A 386 -19.36 4.02 7.55
N TYR A 387 -18.41 4.69 8.19
CA TYR A 387 -18.31 4.80 9.65
C TYR A 387 -19.50 5.57 10.22
N ASP A 388 -19.82 6.70 9.63
CA ASP A 388 -20.96 7.53 10.06
C ASP A 388 -22.30 6.77 9.95
N ARG A 389 -22.42 5.87 8.97
CA ARG A 389 -23.60 5.05 8.70
C ARG A 389 -23.54 3.64 9.30
N ALA A 390 -22.51 3.33 10.08
CA ALA A 390 -22.29 1.97 10.59
C ALA A 390 -23.48 1.43 11.41
N SER A 391 -24.10 2.28 12.23
CA SER A 391 -25.29 1.92 13.02
C SER A 391 -26.49 1.64 12.12
N GLU A 392 -26.77 2.49 11.13
CA GLU A 392 -27.83 2.31 10.11
C GLU A 392 -27.68 0.98 9.37
N LEU A 393 -26.43 0.64 9.01
CA LEU A 393 -26.09 -0.55 8.24
C LEU A 393 -25.90 -1.80 9.12
N ASN A 394 -26.11 -1.70 10.43
CA ASN A 394 -25.91 -2.77 11.41
C ASN A 394 -24.52 -3.42 11.31
N LEU A 395 -23.47 -2.59 11.23
CA LEU A 395 -22.08 -3.05 11.20
C LEU A 395 -21.55 -3.15 12.63
N LYS A 396 -21.03 -4.33 13.01
CA LYS A 396 -20.24 -4.50 14.23
C LYS A 396 -18.77 -4.61 13.84
N PHE A 397 -17.93 -3.72 14.35
CA PHE A 397 -16.52 -3.61 14.03
C PHE A 397 -15.69 -3.32 15.28
N GLN A 398 -14.38 -3.40 15.18
CA GLN A 398 -13.46 -3.07 16.28
C GLN A 398 -13.51 -1.57 16.57
N SER A 399 -13.58 -1.19 17.84
CA SER A 399 -13.55 0.22 18.28
C SER A 399 -12.17 0.86 18.14
N GLU A 400 -11.12 0.03 18.11
CA GLU A 400 -9.73 0.43 17.98
C GLU A 400 -9.11 -0.08 16.67
N PRO A 401 -8.00 0.51 16.20
CA PRO A 401 -7.31 0.01 15.02
C PRO A 401 -7.05 -1.49 15.06
N PRO A 402 -7.20 -2.19 13.94
CA PRO A 402 -7.42 -1.72 12.57
C PRO A 402 -8.89 -1.49 12.17
N TYR A 403 -9.83 -1.37 13.10
CA TYR A 403 -11.26 -1.13 12.86
C TYR A 403 -11.96 -2.18 11.99
N ASN A 404 -11.46 -3.40 12.00
CA ASN A 404 -11.96 -4.47 11.15
C ASN A 404 -13.39 -4.85 11.52
N ILE A 405 -14.17 -5.17 10.48
CA ILE A 405 -15.51 -5.71 10.66
C ILE A 405 -15.48 -7.00 11.49
N ILE A 406 -16.40 -7.13 12.45
CA ILE A 406 -16.60 -8.34 13.26
C ILE A 406 -17.75 -9.15 12.68
N GLU A 407 -18.85 -8.47 12.34
CA GLU A 407 -20.01 -9.08 11.68
C GLU A 407 -20.92 -8.01 11.05
N THR A 408 -21.73 -8.44 10.10
CA THR A 408 -22.86 -7.67 9.54
C THR A 408 -24.12 -8.53 9.59
N SER A 409 -25.27 -7.97 9.22
CA SER A 409 -26.53 -8.74 9.13
C SER A 409 -26.49 -9.92 8.15
N HIS A 410 -25.52 -9.96 7.21
CA HIS A 410 -25.41 -10.98 6.16
C HIS A 410 -24.06 -11.71 6.16
N PHE A 411 -23.14 -11.31 7.03
CA PHE A 411 -21.80 -11.87 7.14
C PHE A 411 -21.47 -12.07 8.62
N SER A 412 -21.63 -13.29 9.09
CA SER A 412 -21.46 -13.63 10.51
C SER A 412 -19.99 -13.55 10.95
N LYS A 413 -19.75 -13.52 12.26
CA LYS A 413 -18.40 -13.57 12.84
C LYS A 413 -17.62 -14.83 12.38
N GLU A 414 -18.32 -15.96 12.23
CA GLU A 414 -17.73 -17.20 11.69
C GLU A 414 -17.40 -17.05 10.20
N ASP A 415 -18.21 -16.31 9.45
CA ASP A 415 -17.92 -16.06 8.03
C ASP A 415 -16.74 -15.12 7.85
N VAL A 416 -16.56 -14.12 8.73
CA VAL A 416 -15.35 -13.28 8.75
C VAL A 416 -14.10 -14.14 8.98
N LYS A 417 -14.13 -15.06 9.93
CA LYS A 417 -13.00 -15.99 10.18
C LYS A 417 -12.73 -16.91 8.98
N LYS A 418 -13.79 -17.45 8.35
CA LYS A 418 -13.63 -18.27 7.13
C LYS A 418 -13.06 -17.46 5.97
N ALA A 419 -13.52 -16.22 5.78
CA ALA A 419 -13.00 -15.34 4.75
C ALA A 419 -11.52 -14.99 4.97
N ALA A 420 -11.10 -14.74 6.22
CA ALA A 420 -9.69 -14.51 6.56
C ALA A 420 -8.80 -15.72 6.19
N LYS A 421 -9.25 -16.96 6.49
CA LYS A 421 -8.52 -18.17 6.08
C LYS A 421 -8.45 -18.35 4.56
N ILE A 422 -9.51 -18.00 3.84
CA ILE A 422 -9.52 -18.03 2.38
C ILE A 422 -8.55 -16.97 1.82
N ALA A 423 -8.51 -15.79 2.43
CA ALA A 423 -7.60 -14.71 2.05
C ALA A 423 -6.13 -15.11 2.25
N GLU A 424 -5.80 -15.68 3.40
CA GLU A 424 -4.47 -16.22 3.69
C GLU A 424 -4.07 -17.32 2.70
N ALA A 425 -4.97 -18.28 2.46
CA ALA A 425 -4.75 -19.36 1.48
C ALA A 425 -4.52 -18.82 0.06
N CYS A 426 -5.27 -17.80 -0.36
CA CYS A 426 -5.08 -17.13 -1.64
C CYS A 426 -3.72 -16.43 -1.70
N ASN A 427 -3.34 -15.69 -0.67
CA ASN A 427 -2.05 -15.02 -0.62
C ASN A 427 -0.89 -16.03 -0.72
N ILE A 428 -0.87 -17.08 0.11
CA ILE A 428 0.18 -18.11 0.08
C ILE A 428 0.22 -18.80 -1.29
N PHE A 429 -0.90 -19.37 -1.72
CA PHE A 429 -0.91 -20.26 -2.87
C PHE A 429 -0.84 -19.53 -4.21
N TYR A 430 -1.60 -18.45 -4.36
CA TYR A 430 -1.76 -17.75 -5.64
C TYR A 430 -0.75 -16.61 -5.80
N ASN A 431 -0.69 -15.69 -4.83
CA ASN A 431 0.16 -14.51 -4.93
C ASN A 431 1.64 -14.87 -4.71
N GLN A 432 2.01 -15.33 -3.51
CA GLN A 432 3.38 -15.73 -3.19
C GLN A 432 3.85 -16.91 -4.03
N GLY A 433 2.94 -17.84 -4.32
CA GLY A 433 3.17 -18.97 -5.19
C GLY A 433 3.20 -18.66 -6.68
N ARG A 434 2.93 -17.41 -7.09
CA ARG A 434 2.96 -16.92 -8.49
C ARG A 434 2.20 -17.84 -9.43
N ALA A 435 0.99 -18.26 -9.04
CA ALA A 435 0.27 -19.36 -9.67
C ALA A 435 -0.53 -18.97 -10.92
N VAL A 436 -0.60 -17.68 -11.29
CA VAL A 436 -1.44 -17.18 -12.39
C VAL A 436 -1.34 -17.97 -13.68
N PRO A 437 -0.16 -18.47 -14.15
CA PRO A 437 -0.07 -19.14 -15.45
C PRO A 437 -0.76 -20.50 -15.52
N TRP A 438 -0.95 -21.17 -14.39
CA TRP A 438 -1.41 -22.56 -14.36
C TRP A 438 -2.59 -22.83 -13.40
N PHE A 439 -2.94 -21.88 -12.52
CA PHE A 439 -3.93 -22.09 -11.47
C PHE A 439 -5.32 -22.47 -12.00
N ASN A 440 -5.80 -21.76 -13.03
CA ASN A 440 -7.11 -22.04 -13.64
C ASN A 440 -7.14 -23.43 -14.28
N THR A 441 -6.03 -23.88 -14.87
CA THR A 441 -5.87 -25.23 -15.43
C THR A 441 -6.03 -26.31 -14.36
N ILE A 442 -5.41 -26.12 -13.20
CA ILE A 442 -5.55 -27.04 -12.05
C ILE A 442 -7.00 -27.07 -11.55
N CYS A 443 -7.61 -25.90 -11.34
CA CYS A 443 -9.01 -25.80 -10.90
C CYS A 443 -9.98 -26.51 -11.89
N GLN A 444 -9.76 -26.33 -13.19
CA GLN A 444 -10.55 -26.96 -14.26
C GLN A 444 -10.40 -28.50 -14.21
N CYS A 445 -9.17 -29.01 -14.09
CA CYS A 445 -8.90 -30.45 -13.99
C CYS A 445 -9.59 -31.06 -12.75
N LEU A 446 -9.53 -30.36 -11.61
CA LEU A 446 -10.20 -30.77 -10.37
C LEU A 446 -11.73 -30.60 -10.40
N LYS A 447 -12.27 -29.91 -11.41
CA LYS A 447 -13.70 -29.53 -11.53
C LYS A 447 -14.21 -28.79 -10.31
N ILE A 448 -13.40 -27.86 -9.77
CA ILE A 448 -13.74 -27.01 -8.64
C ILE A 448 -13.52 -25.53 -9.00
N LYS A 449 -14.28 -24.65 -8.31
CA LYS A 449 -14.09 -23.20 -8.45
C LYS A 449 -12.87 -22.73 -7.64
N PRO A 450 -12.20 -21.64 -8.03
CA PRO A 450 -11.06 -21.04 -7.30
C PRO A 450 -11.27 -20.87 -5.80
N ALA A 451 -12.39 -20.30 -5.36
CA ALA A 451 -12.67 -20.14 -3.94
C ALA A 451 -12.73 -21.46 -3.18
N GLN A 452 -13.27 -22.52 -3.81
CA GLN A 452 -13.29 -23.86 -3.20
C GLN A 452 -11.88 -24.45 -3.11
N PHE A 453 -11.03 -24.18 -4.10
CA PHE A 453 -9.62 -24.58 -4.05
C PHE A 453 -8.90 -23.97 -2.83
N PHE A 454 -9.06 -22.66 -2.61
CA PHE A 454 -8.47 -22.00 -1.44
C PHE A 454 -9.02 -22.51 -0.11
N ILE A 455 -10.31 -22.86 -0.03
CA ILE A 455 -10.89 -23.49 1.16
C ILE A 455 -10.20 -24.84 1.45
N LEU A 456 -10.03 -25.69 0.42
CA LEU A 456 -9.37 -26.98 0.57
C LEU A 456 -7.89 -26.82 0.93
N PHE A 457 -7.22 -25.82 0.38
CA PHE A 457 -5.83 -25.53 0.72
C PHE A 457 -5.70 -25.02 2.17
N ALA A 458 -6.59 -24.13 2.63
CA ALA A 458 -6.63 -23.70 4.03
C ALA A 458 -6.83 -24.89 5.00
N GLN A 459 -7.75 -25.81 4.65
CA GLN A 459 -7.96 -27.04 5.41
C GLN A 459 -6.73 -27.96 5.44
N PHE A 460 -6.00 -28.05 4.32
CA PHE A 460 -4.74 -28.78 4.24
C PHE A 460 -3.69 -28.19 5.18
N LEU A 461 -3.51 -26.86 5.20
CA LEU A 461 -2.57 -26.20 6.11
C LEU A 461 -2.90 -26.51 7.58
N GLU A 462 -4.18 -26.47 7.94
CA GLU A 462 -4.63 -26.77 9.30
C GLU A 462 -4.40 -28.25 9.68
N GLN A 463 -4.74 -29.18 8.80
CA GLN A 463 -4.59 -30.63 9.04
C GLN A 463 -3.13 -31.04 9.20
N GLU A 464 -2.26 -30.51 8.35
CA GLU A 464 -0.82 -30.78 8.36
C GLU A 464 -0.07 -29.90 9.40
N LYS A 465 -0.78 -29.00 10.12
CA LYS A 465 -0.22 -28.05 11.10
C LYS A 465 0.90 -27.18 10.50
N ILE A 466 0.76 -26.80 9.23
CA ILE A 466 1.72 -25.96 8.53
C ILE A 466 1.43 -24.51 8.88
N ASN A 467 2.41 -23.83 9.49
CA ASN A 467 2.42 -22.39 9.70
C ASN A 467 3.52 -21.80 8.82
N ILE A 468 3.13 -20.97 7.86
CA ILE A 468 4.05 -20.30 6.94
C ILE A 468 3.95 -18.80 7.16
N ASP A 469 5.07 -18.17 7.42
CA ASP A 469 5.16 -16.72 7.41
C ASP A 469 5.47 -16.25 5.98
N CYS A 470 4.48 -15.67 5.32
CA CYS A 470 4.60 -15.18 3.94
C CYS A 470 5.68 -14.12 3.75
N ASN A 471 6.05 -13.39 4.80
CA ASN A 471 7.06 -12.34 4.71
C ASN A 471 8.48 -12.89 4.69
N SER A 472 8.69 -14.07 5.25
CA SER A 472 10.01 -14.71 5.34
C SER A 472 10.18 -15.94 4.46
N ALA A 473 9.09 -16.57 4.02
CA ALA A 473 9.13 -17.79 3.21
C ALA A 473 9.66 -17.53 1.80
N SER A 474 10.63 -18.33 1.38
CA SER A 474 11.13 -18.29 0.00
C SER A 474 10.10 -18.83 -0.99
N HIS A 475 10.14 -18.35 -2.23
CA HIS A 475 9.27 -18.88 -3.30
C HIS A 475 9.45 -20.41 -3.51
N LYS A 476 10.64 -20.99 -3.24
CA LYS A 476 10.87 -22.43 -3.32
C LYS A 476 10.12 -23.22 -2.24
N GLU A 477 10.02 -22.67 -1.05
CA GLU A 477 9.24 -23.28 0.04
C GLU A 477 7.75 -23.25 -0.31
N ILE A 478 7.25 -22.14 -0.84
CA ILE A 478 5.87 -22.04 -1.31
C ILE A 478 5.61 -23.01 -2.48
N GLU A 479 6.52 -23.10 -3.46
CA GLU A 479 6.40 -24.04 -4.59
C GLU A 479 6.36 -25.50 -4.10
N LYS A 480 7.17 -25.86 -3.11
CA LYS A 480 7.11 -27.19 -2.49
C LYS A 480 5.73 -27.44 -1.89
N LEU A 481 5.22 -26.49 -1.14
CA LEU A 481 3.90 -26.57 -0.51
C LEU A 481 2.77 -26.70 -1.55
N GLN A 482 2.84 -25.94 -2.65
CA GLN A 482 1.92 -26.07 -3.78
C GLN A 482 1.92 -27.51 -4.34
N LYS A 483 3.11 -28.07 -4.57
CA LYS A 483 3.27 -29.44 -5.08
C LYS A 483 2.73 -30.49 -4.13
N ASP A 484 2.98 -30.35 -2.83
CA ASP A 484 2.52 -31.29 -1.82
C ASP A 484 1.00 -31.29 -1.69
N PHE A 485 0.37 -30.12 -1.70
CA PHE A 485 -1.09 -30.02 -1.75
C PHE A 485 -1.68 -30.60 -3.03
N VAL A 486 -1.11 -30.27 -4.20
CA VAL A 486 -1.60 -30.78 -5.51
C VAL A 486 -1.48 -32.31 -5.55
N LYS A 487 -0.38 -32.90 -5.06
CA LYS A 487 -0.25 -34.37 -4.95
C LYS A 487 -1.36 -34.98 -4.12
N LYS A 488 -1.65 -34.41 -2.95
CA LYS A 488 -2.71 -34.90 -2.04
C LYS A 488 -4.07 -34.85 -2.74
N ILE A 489 -4.49 -33.69 -3.24
CA ILE A 489 -5.82 -33.51 -3.80
C ILE A 489 -6.01 -34.30 -5.10
N PHE A 490 -4.99 -34.42 -5.96
CA PHE A 490 -5.07 -35.23 -7.19
C PHE A 490 -5.17 -36.72 -6.87
N THR A 491 -4.49 -37.19 -5.81
CA THR A 491 -4.61 -38.57 -5.34
C THR A 491 -6.01 -38.86 -4.79
N GLU A 492 -6.55 -37.99 -3.96
CA GLU A 492 -7.91 -38.09 -3.42
C GLU A 492 -8.98 -38.10 -4.53
N LYS A 493 -8.77 -37.31 -5.58
CA LYS A 493 -9.65 -37.20 -6.76
C LYS A 493 -9.40 -38.26 -7.83
N LYS A 494 -8.46 -39.20 -7.62
CA LYS A 494 -8.06 -40.24 -8.57
C LYS A 494 -7.59 -39.71 -9.93
N LEU A 495 -6.83 -38.60 -9.92
CA LEU A 495 -6.29 -37.90 -11.10
C LEU A 495 -4.79 -38.18 -11.30
N GLN A 496 -4.33 -39.41 -11.02
CA GLN A 496 -2.91 -39.77 -11.09
C GLN A 496 -2.28 -39.55 -12.48
N LYS A 497 -3.07 -39.72 -13.56
CA LYS A 497 -2.59 -39.50 -14.92
C LYS A 497 -2.22 -38.04 -15.20
N GLN A 498 -2.97 -37.08 -14.63
CA GLN A 498 -2.78 -35.66 -14.79
C GLN A 498 -1.74 -35.08 -13.82
N LEU A 499 -1.39 -35.81 -12.76
CA LEU A 499 -0.52 -35.32 -11.69
C LEU A 499 0.86 -34.91 -12.20
N ALA A 500 1.49 -35.70 -13.08
CA ALA A 500 2.82 -35.38 -13.59
C ALA A 500 2.83 -34.04 -14.36
N VAL A 501 1.81 -33.80 -15.19
CA VAL A 501 1.68 -32.52 -15.92
C VAL A 501 1.46 -31.35 -14.96
N ALA A 502 0.60 -31.55 -13.92
CA ALA A 502 0.34 -30.51 -12.94
C ALA A 502 1.61 -30.12 -12.16
N ILE A 503 2.41 -31.09 -11.73
CA ILE A 503 3.69 -30.86 -11.04
C ILE A 503 4.70 -30.17 -11.95
N ASP A 504 4.78 -30.57 -13.22
CA ASP A 504 5.67 -29.97 -14.20
C ASP A 504 5.31 -28.51 -14.50
N LEU A 505 4.01 -28.17 -14.59
CA LEU A 505 3.55 -26.78 -14.76
C LEU A 505 3.99 -25.92 -13.58
N ILE A 506 3.80 -26.38 -12.34
CA ILE A 506 4.23 -25.66 -11.12
C ILE A 506 5.76 -25.45 -11.17
N SER A 507 6.52 -26.51 -11.48
CA SER A 507 7.98 -26.47 -11.50
C SER A 507 8.53 -25.51 -12.55
N LEU A 508 8.02 -25.63 -13.78
CA LEU A 508 8.48 -24.82 -14.91
C LEU A 508 8.18 -23.34 -14.71
N HIS A 509 6.92 -23.01 -14.40
CA HIS A 509 6.51 -21.62 -14.20
C HIS A 509 7.15 -21.01 -12.93
N GLY A 510 7.37 -21.80 -11.88
CA GLY A 510 8.12 -21.40 -10.70
C GLY A 510 9.55 -20.99 -11.03
N ALA A 511 10.27 -21.83 -11.79
CA ALA A 511 11.62 -21.54 -12.24
C ALA A 511 11.69 -20.32 -13.17
N MET A 512 10.76 -20.22 -14.13
CA MET A 512 10.67 -19.06 -15.03
C MET A 512 10.46 -17.76 -14.24
N SER A 513 9.58 -17.77 -13.24
CA SER A 513 9.30 -16.63 -12.40
C SER A 513 10.52 -16.21 -11.55
N ARG A 514 11.25 -17.18 -10.97
CA ARG A 514 12.50 -16.89 -10.24
C ARG A 514 13.58 -16.34 -11.16
N LYS A 515 13.72 -16.88 -12.38
CA LYS A 515 14.65 -16.34 -13.39
C LYS A 515 14.32 -14.89 -13.72
N THR A 516 13.05 -14.56 -13.92
CA THR A 516 12.63 -13.18 -14.17
C THR A 516 12.98 -12.26 -12.99
N ALA A 517 12.76 -12.71 -11.76
CA ALA A 517 13.02 -11.90 -10.56
C ALA A 517 14.52 -11.73 -10.24
N THR A 518 15.36 -12.74 -10.52
CA THR A 518 16.76 -12.75 -10.06
C THR A 518 17.78 -12.68 -11.19
N GLY A 519 17.35 -12.85 -12.45
CA GLY A 519 18.26 -13.01 -13.60
C GLY A 519 19.00 -14.35 -13.64
N LYS A 520 18.85 -15.21 -12.62
CA LYS A 520 19.57 -16.48 -12.52
C LYS A 520 18.76 -17.65 -13.08
N SER A 521 19.37 -18.47 -13.93
CA SER A 521 18.79 -19.72 -14.42
C SER A 521 19.01 -20.85 -13.40
N GLU A 522 18.06 -21.80 -13.36
CA GLU A 522 18.17 -23.03 -12.58
C GLU A 522 17.76 -24.24 -13.42
N GLU A 523 18.24 -25.42 -13.05
CA GLU A 523 17.85 -26.67 -13.67
C GLU A 523 16.53 -27.17 -13.06
N VAL A 524 15.63 -27.63 -13.95
CA VAL A 524 14.33 -28.18 -13.56
C VAL A 524 14.13 -29.51 -14.25
N TYR A 525 13.83 -30.54 -13.48
CA TYR A 525 13.48 -31.87 -14.03
C TYR A 525 11.99 -31.92 -14.34
N LEU A 526 11.66 -32.21 -15.60
CA LEU A 526 10.29 -32.26 -16.12
C LEU A 526 10.00 -33.62 -16.72
N SER A 527 8.79 -34.11 -16.56
CA SER A 527 8.31 -35.34 -17.21
C SER A 527 7.95 -35.14 -18.68
N TYR A 528 7.68 -33.88 -19.05
CA TYR A 528 7.29 -33.49 -20.41
C TYR A 528 8.18 -32.34 -20.92
N PRO A 529 8.39 -32.23 -22.25
CA PRO A 529 9.14 -31.12 -22.85
C PRO A 529 8.55 -29.76 -22.49
N ALA A 530 9.42 -28.79 -22.17
CA ALA A 530 9.01 -27.45 -21.74
C ALA A 530 8.17 -26.73 -22.81
N GLU A 531 8.49 -26.93 -24.12
CA GLU A 531 7.72 -26.37 -25.21
C GLU A 531 6.27 -26.89 -25.29
N PHE A 532 5.99 -28.09 -24.78
CA PHE A 532 4.62 -28.62 -24.71
C PHE A 532 3.87 -28.00 -23.52
N LEU A 533 4.55 -27.84 -22.38
CA LEU A 533 3.99 -27.25 -21.16
C LEU A 533 3.69 -25.76 -21.30
N THR A 534 4.35 -25.05 -22.22
CA THR A 534 4.10 -23.64 -22.53
C THR A 534 3.16 -23.43 -23.73
N SER A 535 2.69 -24.52 -24.34
CA SER A 535 1.75 -24.47 -25.48
C SER A 535 0.31 -24.25 -25.01
N GLU A 536 -0.56 -23.86 -25.95
CA GLU A 536 -2.00 -23.74 -25.71
C GLU A 536 -2.67 -25.03 -25.20
N TYR A 537 -2.11 -26.19 -25.51
CA TYR A 537 -2.63 -27.49 -25.05
C TYR A 537 -2.51 -27.67 -23.53
N ALA A 538 -1.58 -27.00 -22.89
CA ALA A 538 -1.37 -27.06 -21.44
C ALA A 538 -2.47 -26.37 -20.60
N PHE A 539 -3.37 -25.62 -21.23
CA PHE A 539 -4.53 -25.04 -20.55
C PHE A 539 -5.63 -26.07 -20.18
N ASN A 540 -5.52 -27.31 -20.67
CA ASN A 540 -6.41 -28.41 -20.29
C ASN A 540 -5.59 -29.70 -20.17
N LEU A 541 -5.46 -30.26 -18.96
CA LEU A 541 -4.57 -31.39 -18.69
C LEU A 541 -4.99 -32.66 -19.41
N ASP A 542 -6.28 -32.92 -19.61
CA ASP A 542 -6.77 -34.07 -20.34
C ASP A 542 -6.43 -33.96 -21.82
N PHE A 543 -6.63 -32.80 -22.41
CA PHE A 543 -6.29 -32.52 -23.78
C PHE A 543 -4.78 -32.55 -24.02
N PHE A 544 -3.99 -32.04 -23.07
CA PHE A 544 -2.52 -32.10 -23.08
C PHE A 544 -2.04 -33.56 -23.16
N LEU A 545 -2.56 -34.45 -22.33
CA LEU A 545 -2.18 -35.86 -22.35
C LEU A 545 -2.52 -36.52 -23.69
N PHE A 546 -3.70 -36.24 -24.24
CA PHE A 546 -4.07 -36.71 -25.57
C PHE A 546 -3.12 -36.19 -26.66
N PHE A 547 -2.79 -34.89 -26.64
CA PHE A 547 -1.83 -34.27 -27.56
C PHE A 547 -0.45 -34.94 -27.50
N VAL A 548 0.09 -35.21 -26.29
CA VAL A 548 1.40 -35.86 -26.12
C VAL A 548 1.39 -37.29 -26.68
N ILE A 549 0.30 -38.04 -26.50
CA ILE A 549 0.14 -39.39 -27.05
C ILE A 549 0.14 -39.34 -28.59
N MET A 550 -0.62 -38.43 -29.20
CA MET A 550 -0.68 -38.24 -30.65
C MET A 550 0.68 -37.87 -31.24
N LYS A 551 1.45 -37.00 -30.55
CA LYS A 551 2.80 -36.65 -31.01
C LYS A 551 3.77 -37.83 -30.92
N LYS A 552 3.72 -38.63 -29.85
CA LYS A 552 4.55 -39.84 -29.71
C LYS A 552 4.24 -40.87 -30.81
N ASN A 553 2.97 -41.02 -31.20
CA ASN A 553 2.56 -41.96 -32.26
C ASN A 553 2.92 -41.46 -33.66
N LYS A 554 3.03 -40.14 -33.90
CA LYS A 554 3.52 -39.59 -35.19
C LYS A 554 5.04 -39.73 -35.40
N ILE A 555 5.82 -39.95 -34.35
CA ILE A 555 7.26 -40.19 -34.44
C ILE A 555 7.58 -41.66 -34.72
N LYS A 556 6.57 -42.53 -34.76
CA LYS A 556 6.71 -43.97 -35.13
C LYS A 556 6.34 -44.30 -36.59
N ILE A 557 6.16 -43.30 -37.43
CA ILE A 557 6.01 -43.44 -38.86
C ILE A 557 7.31 -42.83 -39.52
#